data_86bb93d5badd6bca47dc97607ac41db8
#
_entry.id   86bb93d5badd6bca47dc97607ac41db8
#
_cell.length_a   1.000
_cell.length_b   1.000
_cell.length_c   1.000
_cell.angle_alpha   90.00
_cell.angle_beta   90.00
_cell.angle_gamma   90.00
#
_symmetry.space_group_name_H-M   'P 1'
#
loop_
_entity.id
_entity.type
_entity.pdbx_description
1 polymer ?
#
loop_
_entity_poly.entity_id
_entity_poly.type
_entity_poly.pdbx_seq_one_letter_code
_entity_poly.pdbx_strand_id
1 'polypeptide(L)'
;MVAPASPARVVATRVLHRIGTEGAWASPALDAEIERAGLDARDAALATEIVYGTLRTLPSIDRALASKQTKKGELEPLTRAALRAAQYQLAHLSGAPSHAVVSDAVSIVRAQRGEGLSRFANAVLRALARERPASPERATRLEVPKWLEGEMTRGLGAERAEAFLRARPLPPPIALRVELGRTTREALAARIREARPSGAVREGVLSARALLVSGVGDPRALPGWDEGLFAVQDEGSQVVASLLDAHAGESIADACAGRGGKTALLVSQVGASGSVTAIDLHERKLEQIDGELARLGLPRDHARIEARDLSVGAGGLERAFDRVLVDAPCTGLGTIHRRPELLLRLTPADPARMGALQIAIARNAAKMVKPGGVLAFAVCSPTRAEGPEVAARMEREIAGLTRLVDRVEGVPLAPDDDGVWRIGPFGIASDEGPDAYQVVRFRVTS
;
A
#
# COMPACT_ATOMS: atom_id res chain seq x y z
N MET A 1 18.01 28.61 -29.34
CA MET A 1 16.99 28.38 -28.32
C MET A 1 17.12 26.94 -27.82
N VAL A 2 17.22 26.71 -26.52
CA VAL A 2 17.20 25.35 -25.95
C VAL A 2 15.76 24.86 -26.07
N ALA A 3 15.56 23.64 -26.60
CA ALA A 3 14.23 23.03 -26.68
C ALA A 3 13.61 22.95 -25.27
N PRO A 4 12.31 23.15 -25.13
CA PRO A 4 11.64 22.99 -23.84
C PRO A 4 11.80 21.54 -23.34
N ALA A 5 11.92 21.38 -22.02
CA ALA A 5 12.01 20.05 -21.40
C ALA A 5 10.72 19.25 -21.63
N SER A 6 10.86 17.93 -21.78
CA SER A 6 9.71 17.02 -21.93
C SER A 6 8.69 17.21 -20.83
N PRO A 7 7.38 17.38 -21.15
CA PRO A 7 6.32 17.56 -20.15
C PRO A 7 6.29 16.44 -19.10
N ALA A 8 6.48 15.19 -19.52
CA ALA A 8 6.55 14.04 -18.61
C ALA A 8 7.67 14.19 -17.55
N ARG A 9 8.86 14.67 -17.96
CA ARG A 9 10.00 14.86 -17.05
C ARG A 9 9.79 16.03 -16.10
N VAL A 10 9.11 17.08 -16.57
CA VAL A 10 8.72 18.24 -15.74
C VAL A 10 7.74 17.78 -14.67
N VAL A 11 6.70 17.04 -15.03
CA VAL A 11 5.70 16.48 -14.10
C VAL A 11 6.39 15.58 -13.10
N ALA A 12 7.19 14.60 -13.54
CA ALA A 12 7.89 13.70 -12.64
C ALA A 12 8.78 14.45 -11.63
N THR A 13 9.51 15.48 -12.07
CA THR A 13 10.36 16.29 -11.19
C THR A 13 9.53 17.05 -10.15
N ARG A 14 8.39 17.64 -10.54
CA ARG A 14 7.49 18.34 -9.61
C ARG A 14 6.90 17.40 -8.57
N VAL A 15 6.45 16.24 -8.99
CA VAL A 15 5.90 15.22 -8.07
C VAL A 15 6.95 14.79 -7.07
N LEU A 16 8.15 14.44 -7.50
CA LEU A 16 9.26 14.08 -6.61
C LEU A 16 9.66 15.21 -5.66
N HIS A 17 9.61 16.45 -6.12
CA HIS A 17 9.84 17.63 -5.29
C HIS A 17 8.76 17.75 -4.20
N ARG A 18 7.48 17.67 -4.56
CA ARG A 18 6.35 17.74 -3.61
C ARG A 18 6.38 16.60 -2.58
N ILE A 19 6.73 15.39 -3.02
CA ILE A 19 6.92 14.26 -2.09
C ILE A 19 8.01 14.59 -1.07
N GLY A 20 9.14 15.14 -1.52
CA GLY A 20 10.29 15.40 -0.66
C GLY A 20 10.18 16.66 0.24
N THR A 21 9.29 17.60 -0.07
CA THR A 21 9.16 18.88 0.65
C THR A 21 7.83 19.07 1.37
N GLU A 22 6.73 18.62 0.75
CA GLU A 22 5.37 18.78 1.28
C GLU A 22 4.86 17.49 1.93
N GLY A 23 5.60 16.40 1.84
CA GLY A 23 5.12 15.09 2.26
C GLY A 23 3.91 14.61 1.44
N ALA A 24 3.80 14.99 0.15
CA ALA A 24 2.71 14.55 -0.71
C ALA A 24 2.73 13.02 -0.91
N TRP A 25 1.56 12.41 -1.10
CA TRP A 25 1.45 11.02 -1.53
C TRP A 25 1.68 10.92 -3.04
N ALA A 26 2.42 9.90 -3.48
CA ALA A 26 2.86 9.79 -4.87
C ALA A 26 1.69 9.73 -5.86
N SER A 27 0.70 8.84 -5.63
CA SER A 27 -0.44 8.69 -6.55
C SER A 27 -1.28 9.97 -6.68
N PRO A 28 -1.82 10.57 -5.60
CA PRO A 28 -2.59 11.79 -5.74
C PRO A 28 -1.81 12.99 -6.32
N ALA A 29 -0.52 13.08 -5.99
CA ALA A 29 0.32 14.15 -6.54
C ALA A 29 0.58 13.96 -8.03
N LEU A 30 0.77 12.72 -8.46
CA LEU A 30 0.99 12.37 -9.86
C LEU A 30 -0.28 12.60 -10.69
N ASP A 31 -1.44 12.13 -10.20
CA ASP A 31 -2.73 12.31 -10.88
C ASP A 31 -3.02 13.80 -11.10
N ALA A 32 -2.89 14.62 -10.06
CA ALA A 32 -3.10 16.06 -10.14
C ALA A 32 -2.11 16.78 -11.08
N GLU A 33 -0.84 16.36 -11.13
CA GLU A 33 0.15 16.98 -12.01
C GLU A 33 -0.01 16.53 -13.46
N ILE A 34 -0.43 15.29 -13.73
CA ILE A 34 -0.75 14.77 -15.06
C ILE A 34 -1.96 15.54 -15.63
N GLU A 35 -3.04 15.67 -14.86
CA GLU A 35 -4.24 16.40 -15.25
C GLU A 35 -3.92 17.88 -15.53
N ARG A 36 -3.21 18.55 -14.61
CA ARG A 36 -2.82 19.95 -14.76
C ARG A 36 -1.95 20.22 -15.98
N ALA A 37 -1.10 19.26 -16.35
CA ALA A 37 -0.21 19.39 -17.50
C ALA A 37 -0.85 18.92 -18.82
N GLY A 38 -2.03 18.30 -18.77
CA GLY A 38 -2.73 17.76 -19.95
C GLY A 38 -1.91 16.69 -20.66
N LEU A 39 -1.21 15.81 -19.91
CA LEU A 39 -0.36 14.78 -20.53
C LEU A 39 -1.20 13.75 -21.28
N ASP A 40 -0.72 13.35 -22.45
CA ASP A 40 -1.26 12.17 -23.12
C ASP A 40 -0.90 10.88 -22.37
N ALA A 41 -1.48 9.76 -22.79
CA ALA A 41 -1.29 8.46 -22.13
C ALA A 41 0.19 8.01 -22.11
N ARG A 42 0.97 8.33 -23.14
CA ARG A 42 2.38 7.97 -23.26
C ARG A 42 3.24 8.78 -22.28
N ASP A 43 3.05 10.08 -22.23
CA ASP A 43 3.78 10.99 -21.34
C ASP A 43 3.38 10.76 -19.88
N ALA A 44 2.09 10.48 -19.60
CA ALA A 44 1.62 10.10 -18.29
C ALA A 44 2.27 8.79 -17.80
N ALA A 45 2.37 7.77 -18.67
CA ALA A 45 3.05 6.52 -18.36
C ALA A 45 4.55 6.74 -18.07
N LEU A 46 5.22 7.58 -18.86
CA LEU A 46 6.62 7.93 -18.63
C LEU A 46 6.82 8.69 -17.31
N ALA A 47 5.97 9.67 -17.00
CA ALA A 47 6.03 10.39 -15.73
C ALA A 47 5.84 9.44 -14.54
N THR A 48 4.87 8.54 -14.63
CA THR A 48 4.60 7.49 -13.64
C THR A 48 5.81 6.58 -13.44
N GLU A 49 6.40 6.09 -14.51
CA GLU A 49 7.60 5.25 -14.46
C GLU A 49 8.77 5.97 -13.80
N ILE A 50 9.03 7.24 -14.15
CA ILE A 50 10.12 8.01 -13.55
C ILE A 50 9.89 8.23 -12.04
N VAL A 51 8.68 8.59 -11.63
CA VAL A 51 8.36 8.83 -10.21
C VAL A 51 8.55 7.56 -9.40
N TYR A 52 7.82 6.51 -9.74
CA TYR A 52 7.85 5.27 -8.96
C TYR A 52 9.18 4.54 -9.06
N GLY A 53 9.80 4.52 -10.22
CA GLY A 53 11.12 3.93 -10.40
C GLY A 53 12.18 4.65 -9.57
N THR A 54 12.19 5.98 -9.56
CA THR A 54 13.08 6.78 -8.70
C THR A 54 12.90 6.44 -7.23
N LEU A 55 11.65 6.39 -6.75
CA LEU A 55 11.36 6.11 -5.33
C LEU A 55 11.77 4.70 -4.91
N ARG A 56 11.65 3.71 -5.80
CA ARG A 56 12.01 2.31 -5.52
C ARG A 56 13.50 2.02 -5.53
N THR A 57 14.30 2.86 -6.21
CA THR A 57 15.76 2.72 -6.31
C THR A 57 16.50 3.88 -5.65
N LEU A 58 15.82 4.58 -4.75
CA LEU A 58 16.33 5.80 -4.15
C LEU A 58 17.69 5.64 -3.44
N PRO A 59 17.96 4.56 -2.68
CA PRO A 59 19.25 4.38 -2.03
C PRO A 59 20.44 4.30 -3.01
N SER A 60 20.30 3.62 -4.14
CA SER A 60 21.38 3.57 -5.15
C SER A 60 21.51 4.88 -5.91
N ILE A 61 20.39 5.52 -6.24
CA ILE A 61 20.38 6.84 -6.87
C ILE A 61 21.11 7.86 -6.00
N ASP A 62 20.78 7.94 -4.71
CA ASP A 62 21.41 8.88 -3.80
C ASP A 62 22.90 8.59 -3.60
N ARG A 63 23.32 7.31 -3.55
CA ARG A 63 24.74 6.95 -3.54
C ARG A 63 25.47 7.40 -4.80
N ALA A 64 24.87 7.19 -5.98
CA ALA A 64 25.43 7.61 -7.25
C ALA A 64 25.58 9.14 -7.32
N LEU A 65 24.55 9.88 -6.92
CA LEU A 65 24.60 11.35 -6.84
C LEU A 65 25.69 11.83 -5.88
N ALA A 66 25.76 11.26 -4.67
CA ALA A 66 26.75 11.62 -3.67
C ALA A 66 28.18 11.38 -4.13
N SER A 67 28.44 10.34 -4.94
CA SER A 67 29.77 10.03 -5.50
C SER A 67 30.29 11.10 -6.47
N LYS A 68 29.40 11.95 -7.03
CA LYS A 68 29.77 13.01 -7.97
C LYS A 68 29.72 14.41 -7.36
N GLN A 69 29.38 14.52 -6.07
CA GLN A 69 29.37 15.80 -5.38
C GLN A 69 30.74 16.11 -4.77
N THR A 70 31.33 17.24 -5.13
CA THR A 70 32.61 17.69 -4.58
C THR A 70 32.48 18.33 -3.20
N LYS A 71 31.30 18.88 -2.88
CA LYS A 71 30.98 19.47 -1.58
C LYS A 71 29.93 18.63 -0.86
N LYS A 72 30.20 18.25 0.39
CA LYS A 72 29.22 17.61 1.26
C LYS A 72 28.22 18.67 1.72
N GLY A 73 26.94 18.50 1.44
CA GLY A 73 25.85 19.38 1.85
C GLY A 73 24.52 18.92 1.27
N GLU A 74 23.43 19.40 1.85
CA GLU A 74 22.11 19.12 1.30
C GLU A 74 21.92 19.81 -0.03
N LEU A 75 21.43 19.05 -1.01
CA LEU A 75 21.05 19.60 -2.29
C LEU A 75 19.75 20.42 -2.13
N GLU A 76 19.68 21.55 -2.86
CA GLU A 76 18.43 22.27 -3.00
C GLU A 76 17.32 21.33 -3.47
N PRO A 77 16.12 21.38 -2.86
CA PRO A 77 15.11 20.32 -3.00
C PRO A 77 14.68 20.04 -4.44
N LEU A 78 14.45 21.08 -5.26
CA LEU A 78 14.03 20.86 -6.66
C LEU A 78 15.18 20.30 -7.49
N THR A 79 16.40 20.79 -7.27
CA THR A 79 17.60 20.29 -7.94
C THR A 79 17.81 18.82 -7.59
N ARG A 80 17.65 18.44 -6.32
CA ARG A 80 17.69 17.03 -5.88
C ARG A 80 16.66 16.18 -6.60
N ALA A 81 15.40 16.64 -6.71
CA ALA A 81 14.34 15.94 -7.43
C ALA A 81 14.67 15.73 -8.91
N ALA A 82 15.16 16.77 -9.60
CA ALA A 82 15.56 16.70 -11.00
C ALA A 82 16.73 15.73 -11.22
N LEU A 83 17.74 15.78 -10.34
CA LEU A 83 18.90 14.88 -10.41
C LEU A 83 18.50 13.43 -10.16
N ARG A 84 17.63 13.15 -9.18
CA ARG A 84 17.11 11.82 -8.91
C ARG A 84 16.33 11.25 -10.09
N ALA A 85 15.39 12.04 -10.66
CA ALA A 85 14.62 11.66 -11.84
C ALA A 85 15.50 11.37 -13.06
N ALA A 86 16.54 12.18 -13.28
CA ALA A 86 17.47 11.99 -14.36
C ALA A 86 18.36 10.74 -14.14
N GLN A 87 18.89 10.55 -12.94
CA GLN A 87 19.72 9.39 -12.61
C GLN A 87 18.96 8.08 -12.76
N TYR A 88 17.69 8.01 -12.33
CA TYR A 88 16.85 6.85 -12.58
C TYR A 88 16.79 6.51 -14.07
N GLN A 89 16.50 7.49 -14.91
CA GLN A 89 16.41 7.27 -16.36
C GLN A 89 17.74 6.83 -16.97
N LEU A 90 18.87 7.41 -16.52
CA LEU A 90 20.20 7.01 -16.98
C LEU A 90 20.54 5.57 -16.58
N ALA A 91 20.20 5.16 -15.38
CA ALA A 91 20.57 3.86 -14.85
C ALA A 91 19.63 2.72 -15.31
N HIS A 92 18.33 3.00 -15.52
CA HIS A 92 17.32 1.96 -15.61
C HIS A 92 16.43 2.01 -16.87
N LEU A 93 16.43 3.09 -17.67
CA LEU A 93 15.59 3.18 -18.87
C LEU A 93 16.39 3.08 -20.15
N SER A 94 16.27 1.96 -20.88
CA SER A 94 16.97 1.72 -22.14
C SER A 94 16.55 2.69 -23.26
N GLY A 95 15.26 3.05 -23.32
CA GLY A 95 14.69 3.93 -24.35
C GLY A 95 14.92 5.43 -24.18
N ALA A 96 15.64 5.88 -23.13
CA ALA A 96 15.88 7.29 -22.85
C ALA A 96 17.27 7.72 -23.32
N PRO A 97 17.41 8.54 -24.38
CA PRO A 97 18.71 9.04 -24.82
C PRO A 97 19.37 9.90 -23.74
N SER A 98 20.62 9.59 -23.38
CA SER A 98 21.32 10.23 -22.26
C SER A 98 21.39 11.75 -22.42
N HIS A 99 21.62 12.25 -23.64
CA HIS A 99 21.70 13.69 -23.91
C HIS A 99 20.36 14.39 -23.64
N ALA A 100 19.23 13.77 -23.99
CA ALA A 100 17.90 14.33 -23.75
C ALA A 100 17.56 14.36 -22.25
N VAL A 101 17.89 13.28 -21.52
CA VAL A 101 17.69 13.21 -20.06
C VAL A 101 18.47 14.30 -19.34
N VAL A 102 19.75 14.48 -19.70
CA VAL A 102 20.61 15.51 -19.11
C VAL A 102 20.12 16.91 -19.47
N SER A 103 19.83 17.14 -20.76
CA SER A 103 19.35 18.47 -21.25
C SER A 103 18.07 18.90 -20.54
N ASP A 104 17.08 18.00 -20.40
CA ASP A 104 15.80 18.30 -19.78
C ASP A 104 15.96 18.61 -18.28
N ALA A 105 16.71 17.80 -17.55
CA ALA A 105 16.96 18.05 -16.13
C ALA A 105 17.67 19.38 -15.89
N VAL A 106 18.68 19.70 -16.71
CA VAL A 106 19.39 21.00 -16.66
C VAL A 106 18.45 22.15 -16.98
N SER A 107 17.58 22.00 -17.98
CA SER A 107 16.60 23.03 -18.37
C SER A 107 15.56 23.27 -17.25
N ILE A 108 15.06 22.21 -16.60
CA ILE A 108 14.15 22.31 -15.45
C ILE A 108 14.81 23.07 -14.29
N VAL A 109 16.04 22.70 -13.93
CA VAL A 109 16.77 23.39 -12.85
C VAL A 109 17.06 24.86 -13.23
N ARG A 110 17.46 25.14 -14.47
CA ARG A 110 17.73 26.51 -14.94
C ARG A 110 16.48 27.38 -14.83
N ALA A 111 15.35 26.91 -15.32
CA ALA A 111 14.10 27.67 -15.33
C ALA A 111 13.60 28.01 -13.93
N GLN A 112 13.87 27.16 -12.94
CA GLN A 112 13.33 27.27 -11.59
C GLN A 112 14.34 27.82 -10.55
N ARG A 113 15.64 27.64 -10.79
CA ARG A 113 16.71 27.91 -9.81
C ARG A 113 17.91 28.67 -10.39
N GLY A 114 17.90 28.97 -11.67
CA GLY A 114 18.91 29.78 -12.34
C GLY A 114 20.18 29.03 -12.76
N GLU A 115 21.13 29.79 -13.31
CA GLU A 115 22.32 29.26 -14.01
C GLU A 115 23.32 28.56 -13.10
N GLY A 116 23.47 29.00 -11.85
CA GLY A 116 24.44 28.38 -10.92
C GLY A 116 24.14 26.92 -10.64
N LEU A 117 22.92 26.63 -10.24
CA LEU A 117 22.47 25.26 -9.96
C LEU A 117 22.33 24.41 -11.23
N SER A 118 21.97 25.02 -12.36
CA SER A 118 21.89 24.29 -13.62
C SER A 118 23.28 23.84 -14.13
N ARG A 119 24.32 24.65 -13.95
CA ARG A 119 25.72 24.24 -14.24
C ARG A 119 26.19 23.09 -13.36
N PHE A 120 25.86 23.15 -12.07
CA PHE A 120 26.13 22.06 -11.14
C PHE A 120 25.42 20.77 -11.57
N ALA A 121 24.11 20.84 -11.84
CA ALA A 121 23.32 19.70 -12.31
C ALA A 121 23.90 19.09 -13.60
N ASN A 122 24.29 19.93 -14.56
CA ASN A 122 24.91 19.48 -15.79
C ASN A 122 26.25 18.73 -15.54
N ALA A 123 27.11 19.24 -14.65
CA ALA A 123 28.38 18.59 -14.32
C ALA A 123 28.17 17.20 -13.71
N VAL A 124 27.27 17.10 -12.71
CA VAL A 124 26.93 15.83 -12.05
C VAL A 124 26.34 14.83 -13.05
N LEU A 125 25.31 15.24 -13.80
CA LEU A 125 24.63 14.34 -14.73
C LEU A 125 25.48 13.90 -15.90
N ARG A 126 26.37 14.76 -16.42
CA ARG A 126 27.34 14.34 -17.46
C ARG A 126 28.35 13.32 -16.94
N ALA A 127 28.77 13.44 -15.68
CA ALA A 127 29.64 12.44 -15.06
C ALA A 127 28.94 11.09 -14.94
N LEU A 128 27.69 11.09 -14.47
CA LEU A 128 26.86 9.88 -14.36
C LEU A 128 26.51 9.26 -15.73
N ALA A 129 26.22 10.10 -16.73
CA ALA A 129 25.93 9.62 -18.08
C ALA A 129 27.10 8.89 -18.75
N ARG A 130 28.34 9.21 -18.37
CA ARG A 130 29.54 8.47 -18.84
C ARG A 130 29.65 7.08 -18.20
N GLU A 131 29.06 6.88 -17.04
CA GLU A 131 29.05 5.62 -16.30
C GLU A 131 27.75 4.83 -16.53
N ARG A 132 26.91 5.29 -17.46
CA ARG A 132 25.66 4.61 -17.82
C ARG A 132 25.93 3.17 -18.26
N PRO A 133 25.15 2.17 -17.76
CA PRO A 133 25.23 0.81 -18.28
C PRO A 133 24.97 0.77 -19.80
N ALA A 134 25.67 -0.12 -20.52
CA ALA A 134 25.46 -0.32 -21.95
C ALA A 134 24.02 -0.77 -22.25
N SER A 135 23.47 -1.61 -21.38
CA SER A 135 22.07 -2.06 -21.41
C SER A 135 21.42 -1.75 -20.06
N PRO A 136 20.79 -0.57 -19.92
CA PRO A 136 20.06 -0.26 -18.69
C PRO A 136 18.87 -1.22 -18.51
N GLU A 137 18.76 -1.79 -17.32
CA GLU A 137 17.67 -2.70 -16.97
C GLU A 137 16.86 -2.14 -15.82
N ARG A 138 15.55 -2.42 -15.82
CA ARG A 138 14.69 -2.08 -14.69
C ARG A 138 15.15 -2.81 -13.44
N ALA A 139 15.07 -2.13 -12.31
CA ALA A 139 15.40 -2.73 -11.03
C ALA A 139 14.50 -3.94 -10.74
N THR A 140 15.10 -5.06 -10.36
CA THR A 140 14.41 -6.30 -10.01
C THR A 140 14.21 -6.49 -8.50
N ARG A 141 14.63 -5.54 -7.71
CA ARG A 141 14.51 -5.54 -6.24
C ARG A 141 14.21 -4.13 -5.73
N LEU A 142 13.27 -4.03 -4.78
CA LEU A 142 13.03 -2.79 -4.05
C LEU A 142 14.24 -2.51 -3.13
N GLU A 143 14.83 -1.35 -3.27
CA GLU A 143 15.90 -0.93 -2.40
C GLU A 143 15.34 -0.25 -1.14
N VAL A 144 15.76 -0.73 0.01
CA VAL A 144 15.35 -0.18 1.32
C VAL A 144 16.58 0.17 2.17
N PRO A 145 16.44 1.08 3.15
CA PRO A 145 17.50 1.32 4.13
C PRO A 145 17.86 0.05 4.91
N LYS A 146 19.13 -0.11 5.29
CA LYS A 146 19.61 -1.30 6.02
C LYS A 146 18.83 -1.61 7.31
N TRP A 147 18.41 -0.57 8.04
CA TRP A 147 17.62 -0.77 9.25
C TRP A 147 16.30 -1.46 8.96
N LEU A 148 15.65 -1.09 7.83
CA LEU A 148 14.37 -1.65 7.44
C LEU A 148 14.53 -3.09 6.93
N GLU A 149 15.57 -3.37 6.16
CA GLU A 149 15.88 -4.75 5.74
C GLU A 149 16.09 -5.67 6.95
N GLY A 150 16.79 -5.17 7.99
CA GLY A 150 16.93 -5.88 9.26
C GLY A 150 15.61 -6.09 10.00
N GLU A 151 14.72 -5.09 10.03
CA GLU A 151 13.38 -5.21 10.62
C GLU A 151 12.51 -6.23 9.89
N MET A 152 12.51 -6.20 8.54
CA MET A 152 11.79 -7.17 7.74
C MET A 152 12.31 -8.60 7.95
N THR A 153 13.61 -8.77 8.00
CA THR A 153 14.23 -10.08 8.28
C THR A 153 13.84 -10.62 9.66
N ARG A 154 13.78 -9.76 10.68
CA ARG A 154 13.32 -10.15 12.02
C ARG A 154 11.83 -10.48 12.10
N GLY A 155 11.00 -9.80 11.29
CA GLY A 155 9.54 -10.00 11.29
C GLY A 155 9.05 -11.17 10.42
N LEU A 156 9.69 -11.37 9.28
CA LEU A 156 9.26 -12.33 8.26
C LEU A 156 10.16 -13.58 8.15
N GLY A 157 11.39 -13.51 8.64
CA GLY A 157 12.47 -14.44 8.27
C GLY A 157 13.18 -14.01 6.98
N ALA A 158 14.41 -14.48 6.75
CA ALA A 158 15.26 -14.02 5.64
C ALA A 158 14.67 -14.32 4.26
N GLU A 159 14.12 -15.51 4.06
CA GLU A 159 13.56 -15.95 2.79
C GLU A 159 12.34 -15.10 2.38
N ARG A 160 11.37 -14.91 3.30
CA ARG A 160 10.17 -14.10 3.03
C ARG A 160 10.50 -12.61 2.89
N ALA A 161 11.48 -12.11 3.64
CA ALA A 161 11.93 -10.72 3.50
C ALA A 161 12.53 -10.48 2.12
N GLU A 162 13.37 -11.39 1.61
CA GLU A 162 13.91 -11.30 0.24
C GLU A 162 12.81 -11.46 -0.81
N ALA A 163 11.90 -12.41 -0.65
CA ALA A 163 10.76 -12.56 -1.56
C ALA A 163 9.88 -11.30 -1.62
N PHE A 164 9.67 -10.64 -0.47
CA PHE A 164 8.95 -9.37 -0.42
C PHE A 164 9.70 -8.23 -1.12
N LEU A 165 11.02 -8.15 -0.97
CA LEU A 165 11.83 -7.09 -1.59
C LEU A 165 12.06 -7.28 -3.09
N ARG A 166 11.87 -8.48 -3.63
CA ARG A 166 11.96 -8.71 -5.07
C ARG A 166 10.94 -7.87 -5.83
N ALA A 167 11.37 -7.28 -6.91
CA ALA A 167 10.52 -6.39 -7.68
C ALA A 167 9.34 -7.14 -8.29
N ARG A 168 8.19 -6.58 -8.10
CA ARG A 168 6.98 -6.91 -8.84
C ARG A 168 6.97 -6.16 -10.17
N PRO A 169 6.15 -6.59 -11.14
CA PRO A 169 5.91 -5.80 -12.34
C PRO A 169 5.53 -4.35 -11.98
N LEU A 170 5.99 -3.43 -12.78
CA LEU A 170 5.71 -2.00 -12.59
C LEU A 170 4.77 -1.51 -13.70
N PRO A 171 3.61 -0.96 -13.36
CA PRO A 171 3.00 -0.87 -12.02
C PRO A 171 2.49 -2.23 -11.50
N PRO A 172 2.37 -2.42 -10.16
CA PRO A 172 1.80 -3.65 -9.60
C PRO A 172 0.33 -3.80 -10.04
N PRO A 173 -0.17 -5.04 -10.19
CA PRO A 173 -1.57 -5.27 -10.55
C PRO A 173 -2.52 -4.59 -9.54
N ILE A 174 -3.65 -4.09 -10.04
CA ILE A 174 -4.74 -3.63 -9.20
C ILE A 174 -5.56 -4.85 -8.81
N ALA A 175 -5.83 -5.02 -7.51
CA ALA A 175 -6.69 -6.08 -7.05
C ALA A 175 -8.13 -5.56 -6.91
N LEU A 176 -9.06 -6.27 -7.53
CA LEU A 176 -10.49 -6.06 -7.44
C LEU A 176 -11.07 -7.12 -6.51
N ARG A 177 -11.92 -6.73 -5.57
CA ARG A 177 -12.75 -7.62 -4.78
C ARG A 177 -14.11 -7.77 -5.45
N VAL A 178 -14.40 -8.94 -5.96
CA VAL A 178 -15.68 -9.25 -6.63
C VAL A 178 -16.78 -9.45 -5.58
N GLU A 179 -17.94 -8.83 -5.82
CA GLU A 179 -19.14 -9.04 -4.99
C GLU A 179 -19.87 -10.30 -5.45
N LEU A 180 -19.54 -11.44 -4.82
CA LEU A 180 -20.02 -12.78 -5.22
C LEU A 180 -21.54 -12.96 -5.11
N GLY A 181 -22.23 -12.12 -4.34
CA GLY A 181 -23.69 -12.09 -4.31
C GLY A 181 -24.33 -11.47 -5.57
N ARG A 182 -23.52 -10.86 -6.47
CA ARG A 182 -23.99 -10.12 -7.64
C ARG A 182 -23.40 -10.62 -8.95
N THR A 183 -22.22 -11.20 -8.92
CA THR A 183 -21.53 -11.73 -10.11
C THR A 183 -20.50 -12.79 -9.70
N THR A 184 -19.91 -13.50 -10.67
CA THR A 184 -18.78 -14.39 -10.44
C THR A 184 -17.47 -13.76 -10.93
N ARG A 185 -16.33 -14.28 -10.49
CA ARG A 185 -15.01 -13.84 -10.98
C ARG A 185 -14.87 -14.02 -12.49
N GLU A 186 -15.32 -15.15 -12.98
CA GLU A 186 -15.24 -15.53 -14.39
C GLU A 186 -16.06 -14.58 -15.27
N ALA A 187 -17.30 -14.27 -14.85
CA ALA A 187 -18.19 -13.36 -15.58
C ALA A 187 -17.62 -11.94 -15.63
N LEU A 188 -17.15 -11.41 -14.48
CA LEU A 188 -16.54 -10.09 -14.45
C LEU A 188 -15.23 -10.06 -15.24
N ALA A 189 -14.40 -11.08 -15.14
CA ALA A 189 -13.15 -11.18 -15.90
C ALA A 189 -13.38 -11.19 -17.40
N ALA A 190 -14.41 -11.89 -17.89
CA ALA A 190 -14.80 -11.90 -19.30
C ALA A 190 -15.19 -10.49 -19.79
N ARG A 191 -16.04 -9.78 -19.05
CA ARG A 191 -16.43 -8.39 -19.35
C ARG A 191 -15.25 -7.44 -19.39
N ILE A 192 -14.30 -7.57 -18.45
CA ILE A 192 -13.11 -6.71 -18.43
C ILE A 192 -12.20 -7.02 -19.61
N ARG A 193 -11.96 -8.30 -19.96
CA ARG A 193 -11.15 -8.69 -21.12
C ARG A 193 -11.72 -8.16 -22.43
N GLU A 194 -13.03 -8.23 -22.62
CA GLU A 194 -13.72 -7.69 -23.77
C GLU A 194 -13.54 -6.16 -23.88
N ALA A 195 -13.74 -5.44 -22.79
CA ALA A 195 -13.63 -3.98 -22.77
C ALA A 195 -12.16 -3.48 -22.80
N ARG A 196 -11.22 -4.29 -22.41
CA ARG A 196 -9.78 -3.96 -22.34
C ARG A 196 -8.91 -5.11 -22.88
N PRO A 197 -8.92 -5.36 -24.22
CA PRO A 197 -8.23 -6.50 -24.81
C PRO A 197 -6.70 -6.50 -24.62
N SER A 198 -6.10 -5.32 -24.42
CA SER A 198 -4.65 -5.17 -24.14
C SER A 198 -4.28 -5.33 -22.67
N GLY A 199 -5.27 -5.37 -21.79
CA GLY A 199 -5.08 -5.56 -20.35
C GLY A 199 -4.95 -7.03 -19.98
N ALA A 200 -4.25 -7.31 -18.89
CA ALA A 200 -4.21 -8.64 -18.29
C ALA A 200 -5.21 -8.76 -17.15
N VAL A 201 -5.94 -9.88 -17.10
CA VAL A 201 -6.89 -10.22 -16.05
C VAL A 201 -6.65 -11.65 -15.59
N ARG A 202 -6.37 -11.84 -14.30
CA ARG A 202 -6.18 -13.16 -13.69
C ARG A 202 -6.87 -13.23 -12.33
N GLU A 203 -7.14 -14.43 -11.89
CA GLU A 203 -7.67 -14.66 -10.54
C GLU A 203 -6.58 -14.50 -9.49
N GLY A 204 -6.97 -13.99 -8.31
CA GLY A 204 -6.16 -14.05 -7.13
C GLY A 204 -6.06 -15.48 -6.58
N VAL A 205 -5.01 -15.74 -5.82
CA VAL A 205 -4.73 -17.09 -5.29
C VAL A 205 -5.02 -17.22 -3.79
N LEU A 206 -5.13 -16.11 -3.07
CA LEU A 206 -5.35 -16.11 -1.62
C LEU A 206 -6.79 -15.77 -1.24
N SER A 207 -7.53 -15.06 -2.10
CA SER A 207 -8.93 -14.72 -1.89
C SER A 207 -9.78 -15.22 -3.05
N ALA A 208 -10.83 -15.99 -2.73
CA ALA A 208 -11.82 -16.44 -3.71
C ALA A 208 -12.59 -15.27 -4.38
N ARG A 209 -12.45 -14.03 -3.87
CA ARG A 209 -13.07 -12.82 -4.41
C ARG A 209 -12.12 -11.99 -5.27
N ALA A 210 -10.82 -12.31 -5.29
CA ALA A 210 -9.83 -11.47 -5.95
C ALA A 210 -9.74 -11.69 -7.45
N LEU A 211 -9.79 -10.58 -8.22
CA LEU A 211 -9.30 -10.48 -9.58
C LEU A 211 -8.15 -9.48 -9.63
N LEU A 212 -7.06 -9.85 -10.29
CA LEU A 212 -5.88 -9.01 -10.46
C LEU A 212 -5.85 -8.50 -11.90
N VAL A 213 -5.82 -7.18 -12.06
CA VAL A 213 -5.85 -6.54 -13.38
C VAL A 213 -4.64 -5.65 -13.60
N SER A 214 -4.09 -5.65 -14.81
CA SER A 214 -2.95 -4.82 -15.21
C SER A 214 -3.18 -4.23 -16.59
N GLY A 215 -2.71 -3.01 -16.83
CA GLY A 215 -2.84 -2.34 -18.13
C GLY A 215 -4.27 -1.95 -18.51
N VAL A 216 -5.17 -1.86 -17.54
CA VAL A 216 -6.62 -1.58 -17.77
C VAL A 216 -6.99 -0.11 -17.58
N GLY A 217 -6.07 0.74 -17.17
CA GLY A 217 -6.33 2.15 -16.84
C GLY A 217 -6.98 2.32 -15.45
N ASP A 218 -7.84 3.34 -15.31
CA ASP A 218 -8.58 3.59 -14.07
C ASP A 218 -9.61 2.47 -13.84
N PRO A 219 -9.54 1.76 -12.71
CA PRO A 219 -10.49 0.69 -12.41
C PRO A 219 -11.93 1.18 -12.29
N ARG A 220 -12.16 2.46 -12.01
CA ARG A 220 -13.50 3.06 -11.98
C ARG A 220 -14.16 3.17 -13.36
N ALA A 221 -13.35 3.12 -14.41
CA ALA A 221 -13.84 3.10 -15.81
C ALA A 221 -14.01 1.67 -16.37
N LEU A 222 -13.88 0.63 -15.53
CA LEU A 222 -14.09 -0.74 -15.93
C LEU A 222 -15.60 -1.10 -15.88
N PRO A 223 -16.07 -2.00 -16.77
CA PRO A 223 -17.43 -2.50 -16.72
C PRO A 223 -17.71 -3.17 -15.37
N GLY A 224 -18.84 -2.85 -14.77
CA GLY A 224 -19.25 -3.36 -13.46
C GLY A 224 -18.94 -2.43 -12.29
N TRP A 225 -18.18 -1.33 -12.47
CA TRP A 225 -17.93 -0.37 -11.40
C TRP A 225 -19.21 0.31 -10.92
N ASP A 226 -19.94 0.98 -11.82
CA ASP A 226 -21.19 1.68 -11.48
C ASP A 226 -22.31 0.70 -11.09
N GLU A 227 -22.24 -0.53 -11.59
CA GLU A 227 -23.13 -1.62 -11.21
C GLU A 227 -22.80 -2.19 -9.81
N GLY A 228 -21.70 -1.77 -9.17
CA GLY A 228 -21.27 -2.28 -7.87
C GLY A 228 -20.87 -3.76 -7.86
N LEU A 229 -20.37 -4.29 -8.99
CA LEU A 229 -19.95 -5.68 -9.08
C LEU A 229 -18.61 -5.97 -8.42
N PHE A 230 -17.85 -4.93 -8.12
CA PHE A 230 -16.55 -5.04 -7.45
C PHE A 230 -16.16 -3.77 -6.69
N ALA A 231 -15.25 -3.93 -5.75
CA ALA A 231 -14.49 -2.85 -5.10
C ALA A 231 -13.00 -2.98 -5.42
N VAL A 232 -12.26 -1.86 -5.34
CA VAL A 232 -10.79 -1.90 -5.41
C VAL A 232 -10.25 -2.18 -4.01
N GLN A 233 -9.69 -3.37 -3.80
CA GLN A 233 -9.13 -3.78 -2.52
C GLN A 233 -8.00 -4.78 -2.74
N ASP A 234 -6.82 -4.53 -2.12
CA ASP A 234 -5.69 -5.48 -2.17
C ASP A 234 -6.11 -6.88 -1.70
N GLU A 235 -5.59 -7.91 -2.35
CA GLU A 235 -5.95 -9.30 -2.05
C GLU A 235 -5.62 -9.68 -0.60
N GLY A 236 -4.48 -9.21 -0.06
CA GLY A 236 -4.11 -9.43 1.33
C GLY A 236 -5.08 -8.76 2.30
N SER A 237 -5.58 -7.56 1.96
CA SER A 237 -6.63 -6.89 2.72
C SER A 237 -7.95 -7.65 2.74
N GLN A 238 -8.29 -8.34 1.64
CA GLN A 238 -9.46 -9.24 1.59
C GLN A 238 -9.27 -10.44 2.52
N VAL A 239 -8.07 -11.04 2.52
CA VAL A 239 -7.71 -12.16 3.40
C VAL A 239 -7.76 -11.74 4.87
N VAL A 240 -7.27 -10.54 5.22
CA VAL A 240 -7.37 -10.01 6.59
C VAL A 240 -8.80 -10.01 7.11
N ALA A 241 -9.76 -9.52 6.32
CA ALA A 241 -11.17 -9.54 6.71
C ALA A 241 -11.73 -10.98 6.78
N SER A 242 -11.32 -11.87 5.86
CA SER A 242 -11.73 -13.27 5.90
C SER A 242 -11.19 -14.02 7.12
N LEU A 243 -9.99 -13.65 7.62
CA LEU A 243 -9.41 -14.21 8.83
C LEU A 243 -10.17 -13.85 10.13
N LEU A 244 -11.06 -12.86 10.10
CA LEU A 244 -11.98 -12.65 11.21
C LEU A 244 -12.95 -13.82 11.37
N ASP A 245 -13.19 -14.56 10.29
CA ASP A 245 -14.07 -15.74 10.25
C ASP A 245 -15.51 -15.38 10.66
N ALA A 246 -16.03 -14.32 10.06
CA ALA A 246 -17.35 -13.77 10.35
C ALA A 246 -18.47 -14.69 9.84
N HIS A 247 -19.52 -14.87 10.64
CA HIS A 247 -20.66 -15.69 10.30
C HIS A 247 -21.94 -14.88 10.15
N ALA A 248 -22.89 -15.41 9.39
CA ALA A 248 -24.19 -14.79 9.22
C ALA A 248 -24.90 -14.55 10.59
N GLY A 249 -25.46 -13.38 10.76
CA GLY A 249 -26.19 -12.99 11.98
C GLY A 249 -25.34 -12.43 13.11
N GLU A 250 -23.99 -12.44 12.99
CA GLU A 250 -23.12 -11.90 14.02
C GLU A 250 -23.13 -10.37 14.07
N SER A 251 -22.87 -9.81 15.25
CA SER A 251 -22.56 -8.41 15.48
C SER A 251 -21.05 -8.21 15.50
N ILE A 252 -20.53 -7.40 14.58
CA ILE A 252 -19.07 -7.24 14.36
C ILE A 252 -18.67 -5.78 14.51
N ALA A 253 -17.48 -5.52 15.08
CA ALA A 253 -16.83 -4.22 14.98
C ALA A 253 -15.61 -4.28 14.02
N ASP A 254 -15.56 -3.32 13.08
CA ASP A 254 -14.37 -2.98 12.31
C ASP A 254 -13.71 -1.77 13.00
N ALA A 255 -12.78 -2.06 13.89
CA ALA A 255 -12.11 -1.09 14.73
C ALA A 255 -10.85 -0.55 14.01
N CYS A 256 -10.87 0.61 13.48
CA CYS A 256 -9.96 1.28 12.54
C CYS A 256 -10.39 1.10 11.07
N ALA A 257 -11.69 1.27 10.81
CA ALA A 257 -12.36 0.96 9.55
C ALA A 257 -11.82 1.76 8.34
N GLY A 258 -11.22 2.92 8.58
CA GLY A 258 -10.72 3.78 7.53
C GLY A 258 -11.84 4.22 6.58
N ARG A 259 -11.72 3.86 5.30
CA ARG A 259 -12.71 4.16 4.25
C ARG A 259 -13.70 3.02 4.00
N GLY A 260 -13.75 2.01 4.89
CA GLY A 260 -14.74 0.95 4.85
C GLY A 260 -14.48 -0.21 3.89
N GLY A 261 -13.27 -0.36 3.34
CA GLY A 261 -12.98 -1.47 2.43
C GLY A 261 -13.20 -2.85 3.06
N LYS A 262 -12.77 -3.04 4.33
CA LYS A 262 -13.02 -4.26 5.10
C LYS A 262 -14.45 -4.28 5.64
N THR A 263 -14.96 -3.14 6.10
CA THR A 263 -16.37 -3.00 6.54
C THR A 263 -17.36 -3.55 5.50
N ALA A 264 -17.23 -3.15 4.23
CA ALA A 264 -18.11 -3.62 3.16
C ALA A 264 -18.04 -5.15 2.98
N LEU A 265 -16.84 -5.74 3.07
CA LEU A 265 -16.69 -7.19 3.03
C LEU A 265 -17.35 -7.87 4.24
N LEU A 266 -17.19 -7.32 5.44
CA LEU A 266 -17.81 -7.85 6.65
C LEU A 266 -19.35 -7.74 6.59
N VAL A 267 -19.90 -6.63 6.09
CA VAL A 267 -21.36 -6.48 5.84
C VAL A 267 -21.86 -7.56 4.89
N SER A 268 -21.13 -7.84 3.81
CA SER A 268 -21.45 -8.94 2.89
C SER A 268 -21.43 -10.33 3.55
N GLN A 269 -20.55 -10.56 4.54
CA GLN A 269 -20.40 -11.84 5.23
C GLN A 269 -21.49 -12.07 6.30
N VAL A 270 -21.79 -11.06 7.12
CA VAL A 270 -22.81 -11.21 8.18
C VAL A 270 -24.24 -11.29 7.64
N GLY A 271 -24.46 -10.85 6.40
CA GLY A 271 -25.74 -10.94 5.71
C GLY A 271 -26.84 -10.12 6.39
N ALA A 272 -28.11 -10.42 6.02
CA ALA A 272 -29.27 -9.63 6.38
C ALA A 272 -29.67 -9.70 7.88
N SER A 273 -29.15 -10.63 8.65
CA SER A 273 -29.45 -10.82 10.08
C SER A 273 -28.33 -10.29 11.01
N GLY A 274 -27.18 -9.94 10.44
CA GLY A 274 -26.04 -9.44 11.21
C GLY A 274 -25.88 -7.93 11.12
N SER A 275 -24.88 -7.39 11.83
CA SER A 275 -24.55 -5.97 11.84
C SER A 275 -23.05 -5.72 11.94
N VAL A 276 -22.59 -4.61 11.35
CA VAL A 276 -21.19 -4.18 11.43
C VAL A 276 -21.13 -2.76 11.97
N THR A 277 -20.34 -2.52 13.02
CA THR A 277 -20.01 -1.16 13.48
C THR A 277 -18.63 -0.79 12.98
N ALA A 278 -18.56 0.19 12.09
CA ALA A 278 -17.33 0.76 11.57
C ALA A 278 -16.86 1.90 12.46
N ILE A 279 -15.66 1.78 13.03
CA ILE A 279 -15.09 2.74 13.97
C ILE A 279 -13.76 3.25 13.43
N ASP A 280 -13.57 4.56 13.34
CA ASP A 280 -12.26 5.19 13.04
C ASP A 280 -12.15 6.53 13.77
N LEU A 281 -10.92 6.96 14.05
CA LEU A 281 -10.66 8.28 14.62
C LEU A 281 -11.06 9.42 13.66
N HIS A 282 -10.97 9.18 12.35
CA HIS A 282 -11.10 10.20 11.30
C HIS A 282 -12.50 10.16 10.65
N GLU A 283 -13.40 11.03 11.09
CA GLU A 283 -14.77 11.16 10.57
C GLU A 283 -14.82 11.28 9.04
N ARG A 284 -13.95 12.12 8.43
CA ARG A 284 -13.88 12.30 6.96
C ARG A 284 -13.60 11.01 6.17
N LYS A 285 -12.98 10.01 6.79
CA LYS A 285 -12.80 8.71 6.14
C LYS A 285 -14.09 7.90 6.19
N LEU A 286 -14.76 7.96 7.32
CA LEU A 286 -16.01 7.25 7.58
C LEU A 286 -17.16 7.74 6.68
N GLU A 287 -17.20 9.01 6.31
CA GLU A 287 -18.18 9.60 5.37
C GLU A 287 -18.25 8.87 4.02
N GLN A 288 -17.17 8.18 3.62
CA GLN A 288 -17.12 7.47 2.35
C GLN A 288 -17.79 6.09 2.40
N ILE A 289 -17.98 5.54 3.60
CA ILE A 289 -18.50 4.16 3.79
C ILE A 289 -19.91 4.01 3.23
N ASP A 290 -20.78 4.95 3.55
CA ASP A 290 -22.18 4.92 3.09
C ASP A 290 -22.32 4.90 1.57
N GLY A 291 -21.54 5.74 0.90
CA GLY A 291 -21.53 5.79 -0.57
C GLY A 291 -21.01 4.49 -1.20
N GLU A 292 -19.98 3.90 -0.60
CA GLU A 292 -19.42 2.63 -1.09
C GLU A 292 -20.37 1.45 -0.86
N LEU A 293 -21.02 1.37 0.31
CA LEU A 293 -22.04 0.34 0.58
C LEU A 293 -23.21 0.45 -0.40
N ALA A 294 -23.69 1.68 -0.63
CA ALA A 294 -24.78 1.93 -1.59
C ALA A 294 -24.39 1.52 -3.01
N ARG A 295 -23.18 1.88 -3.47
CA ARG A 295 -22.66 1.50 -4.79
C ARG A 295 -22.57 -0.01 -4.94
N LEU A 296 -22.09 -0.71 -3.93
CA LEU A 296 -21.99 -2.17 -3.92
C LEU A 296 -23.33 -2.89 -3.73
N GLY A 297 -24.42 -2.15 -3.48
CA GLY A 297 -25.74 -2.72 -3.22
C GLY A 297 -25.83 -3.46 -1.90
N LEU A 298 -24.99 -3.06 -0.94
CA LEU A 298 -24.99 -3.61 0.42
C LEU A 298 -25.94 -2.81 1.32
N PRO A 299 -26.65 -3.45 2.26
CA PRO A 299 -27.62 -2.79 3.11
C PRO A 299 -26.92 -1.83 4.10
N ARG A 300 -27.31 -0.55 4.05
CA ARG A 300 -26.73 0.51 4.92
C ARG A 300 -27.13 0.37 6.38
N ASP A 301 -28.34 -0.09 6.65
CA ASP A 301 -28.92 -0.30 8.00
C ASP A 301 -28.17 -1.39 8.78
N HIS A 302 -27.34 -2.17 8.12
CA HIS A 302 -26.47 -3.17 8.74
C HIS A 302 -25.08 -2.64 9.08
N ALA A 303 -24.80 -1.39 8.73
CA ALA A 303 -23.57 -0.70 9.05
C ALA A 303 -23.84 0.53 9.93
N ARG A 304 -23.38 0.50 11.17
CA ARG A 304 -23.31 1.67 12.06
C ARG A 304 -21.93 2.31 11.92
N ILE A 305 -21.87 3.62 11.82
CA ILE A 305 -20.63 4.38 11.63
C ILE A 305 -20.39 5.25 12.87
N GLU A 306 -19.22 5.10 13.49
CA GLU A 306 -18.86 5.85 14.71
C GLU A 306 -17.45 6.44 14.60
N ALA A 307 -17.35 7.77 14.73
CA ALA A 307 -16.05 8.43 14.92
C ALA A 307 -15.63 8.30 16.39
N ARG A 308 -14.50 7.61 16.64
CA ARG A 308 -14.04 7.32 18.00
C ARG A 308 -12.54 7.06 18.05
N ASP A 309 -11.89 7.54 19.12
CA ASP A 309 -10.52 7.20 19.45
C ASP A 309 -10.46 5.98 20.37
N LEU A 310 -10.19 4.82 19.78
CA LEU A 310 -10.04 3.56 20.52
C LEU A 310 -8.74 3.49 21.33
N SER A 311 -7.79 4.39 21.14
CA SER A 311 -6.59 4.44 22.01
C SER A 311 -6.93 4.92 23.42
N VAL A 312 -8.05 5.65 23.58
CA VAL A 312 -8.51 6.23 24.85
C VAL A 312 -9.48 5.30 25.59
N GLY A 313 -10.40 4.62 24.89
CA GLY A 313 -11.38 3.76 25.53
C GLY A 313 -12.35 3.08 24.58
N ALA A 314 -13.08 2.07 25.06
CA ALA A 314 -14.15 1.37 24.32
C ALA A 314 -15.45 2.20 24.24
N GLY A 315 -15.68 3.10 25.17
CA GLY A 315 -16.72 4.14 25.13
C GLY A 315 -18.16 3.61 25.13
N GLY A 316 -18.47 2.63 25.96
CA GLY A 316 -19.83 2.06 26.08
C GLY A 316 -20.13 0.94 25.10
N LEU A 317 -19.11 0.43 24.40
CA LEU A 317 -19.21 -0.72 23.47
C LEU A 317 -18.69 -2.03 24.10
N GLU A 318 -18.49 -2.07 25.41
CA GLU A 318 -17.98 -3.23 26.13
C GLU A 318 -18.90 -4.45 25.93
N ARG A 319 -18.31 -5.59 25.56
CA ARG A 319 -18.99 -6.87 25.31
C ARG A 319 -20.17 -6.78 24.30
N ALA A 320 -20.09 -5.87 23.34
CA ALA A 320 -21.15 -5.63 22.38
C ALA A 320 -21.07 -6.55 21.15
N PHE A 321 -19.88 -7.08 20.81
CA PHE A 321 -19.62 -7.73 19.53
C PHE A 321 -19.22 -9.20 19.68
N ASP A 322 -19.69 -10.03 18.75
CA ASP A 322 -19.28 -11.43 18.64
C ASP A 322 -17.82 -11.50 18.12
N ARG A 323 -17.47 -10.57 17.24
CA ARG A 323 -16.10 -10.45 16.70
C ARG A 323 -15.68 -9.00 16.55
N VAL A 324 -14.39 -8.74 16.72
CA VAL A 324 -13.77 -7.43 16.49
C VAL A 324 -12.55 -7.59 15.60
N LEU A 325 -12.52 -6.86 14.49
CA LEU A 325 -11.34 -6.71 13.64
C LEU A 325 -10.63 -5.42 14.05
N VAL A 326 -9.35 -5.51 14.36
CA VAL A 326 -8.45 -4.37 14.55
C VAL A 326 -7.44 -4.34 13.40
N ASP A 327 -7.80 -3.68 12.28
CA ASP A 327 -6.81 -3.36 11.23
C ASP A 327 -6.04 -2.12 11.67
N ALA A 328 -5.07 -2.33 12.55
CA ALA A 328 -4.46 -1.28 13.35
C ALA A 328 -3.67 -0.26 12.52
N PRO A 329 -3.68 1.02 12.92
CA PRO A 329 -2.78 1.99 12.32
C PRO A 329 -1.34 1.54 12.49
N CYS A 330 -0.57 1.56 11.41
CA CYS A 330 0.78 1.01 11.36
C CYS A 330 1.67 1.85 10.42
N THR A 331 2.95 1.51 10.33
CA THR A 331 3.87 2.17 9.39
C THR A 331 3.47 1.99 7.93
N GLY A 332 2.65 1.00 7.61
CA GLY A 332 2.25 0.70 6.23
C GLY A 332 3.35 0.07 5.38
N LEU A 333 4.45 -0.35 5.97
CA LEU A 333 5.63 -0.89 5.26
C LEU A 333 5.33 -2.12 4.40
N GLY A 334 4.25 -2.85 4.67
CA GLY A 334 3.78 -3.93 3.82
C GLY A 334 3.29 -3.46 2.43
N THR A 335 3.00 -2.17 2.28
CA THR A 335 2.46 -1.57 1.05
C THR A 335 3.53 -0.81 0.23
N ILE A 336 4.81 -0.90 0.58
CA ILE A 336 5.88 -0.07 -0.02
C ILE A 336 6.09 -0.28 -1.52
N HIS A 337 5.65 -1.41 -2.07
CA HIS A 337 5.65 -1.60 -3.53
C HIS A 337 4.69 -0.65 -4.24
N ARG A 338 3.56 -0.31 -3.59
CA ARG A 338 2.56 0.66 -4.08
C ARG A 338 2.82 2.07 -3.60
N ARG A 339 3.45 2.22 -2.43
CA ARG A 339 3.70 3.48 -1.73
C ARG A 339 5.17 3.64 -1.35
N PRO A 340 6.10 3.62 -2.33
CA PRO A 340 7.53 3.67 -2.03
C PRO A 340 7.97 4.99 -1.36
N GLU A 341 7.17 6.05 -1.44
CA GLU A 341 7.38 7.31 -0.72
C GLU A 341 7.36 7.16 0.81
N LEU A 342 6.81 6.07 1.35
CA LEU A 342 6.90 5.75 2.78
C LEU A 342 8.35 5.66 3.25
N LEU A 343 9.27 5.22 2.39
CA LEU A 343 10.70 5.12 2.68
C LEU A 343 11.36 6.49 2.97
N LEU A 344 10.75 7.59 2.54
CA LEU A 344 11.22 8.94 2.80
C LEU A 344 10.69 9.53 4.12
N ARG A 345 9.70 8.89 4.73
CA ARG A 345 8.96 9.42 5.89
C ARG A 345 9.27 8.69 7.18
N LEU A 346 9.69 7.43 7.05
CA LEU A 346 9.84 6.54 8.19
C LEU A 346 11.26 6.54 8.71
N THR A 347 11.37 6.44 10.02
CA THR A 347 12.60 6.32 10.78
C THR A 347 12.65 4.98 11.51
N PRO A 348 13.81 4.54 12.01
CA PRO A 348 13.93 3.31 12.80
C PRO A 348 13.06 3.28 14.08
N ALA A 349 12.63 4.44 14.58
CA ALA A 349 11.80 4.54 15.79
C ALA A 349 10.31 4.35 15.52
N ASP A 350 9.84 4.50 14.26
CA ASP A 350 8.42 4.48 13.95
C ASP A 350 7.73 3.14 14.18
N PRO A 351 8.32 1.97 13.86
CA PRO A 351 7.68 0.69 14.16
C PRO A 351 7.37 0.51 15.66
N ALA A 352 8.31 0.85 16.53
CA ALA A 352 8.10 0.75 17.98
C ALA A 352 7.05 1.75 18.49
N ARG A 353 7.04 2.99 17.96
CA ARG A 353 6.03 4.00 18.27
C ARG A 353 4.63 3.55 17.85
N MET A 354 4.49 2.98 16.66
CA MET A 354 3.21 2.42 16.21
C MET A 354 2.78 1.21 17.03
N GLY A 355 3.71 0.32 17.42
CA GLY A 355 3.41 -0.80 18.31
C GLY A 355 2.86 -0.36 19.67
N ALA A 356 3.33 0.76 20.22
CA ALA A 356 2.77 1.33 21.46
C ALA A 356 1.32 1.83 21.28
N LEU A 357 0.99 2.46 20.17
CA LEU A 357 -0.38 2.87 19.83
C LEU A 357 -1.28 1.65 19.60
N GLN A 358 -0.80 0.67 18.90
CA GLN A 358 -1.52 -0.56 18.56
C GLN A 358 -1.95 -1.32 19.81
N ILE A 359 -1.10 -1.44 20.82
CA ILE A 359 -1.46 -2.13 22.07
C ILE A 359 -2.53 -1.35 22.87
N ALA A 360 -2.51 -0.01 22.83
CA ALA A 360 -3.55 0.80 23.46
C ALA A 360 -4.92 0.59 22.80
N ILE A 361 -4.96 0.58 21.46
CA ILE A 361 -6.17 0.29 20.69
C ILE A 361 -6.66 -1.14 20.94
N ALA A 362 -5.78 -2.13 20.85
CA ALA A 362 -6.10 -3.54 21.02
C ALA A 362 -6.67 -3.85 22.42
N ARG A 363 -6.14 -3.20 23.45
CA ARG A 363 -6.65 -3.32 24.83
C ARG A 363 -8.10 -2.88 24.96
N ASN A 364 -8.48 -1.81 24.32
CA ASN A 364 -9.85 -1.31 24.35
C ASN A 364 -10.76 -2.10 23.39
N ALA A 365 -10.26 -2.51 22.23
CA ALA A 365 -10.99 -3.38 21.32
C ALA A 365 -11.29 -4.76 21.94
N ALA A 366 -10.37 -5.33 22.72
CA ALA A 366 -10.61 -6.59 23.43
C ALA A 366 -11.79 -6.51 24.41
N LYS A 367 -11.98 -5.36 25.08
CA LYS A 367 -13.15 -5.16 25.97
C LYS A 367 -14.49 -5.13 25.23
N MET A 368 -14.47 -4.83 23.92
CA MET A 368 -15.67 -4.76 23.09
C MET A 368 -16.18 -6.15 22.70
N VAL A 369 -15.33 -7.17 22.77
CA VAL A 369 -15.67 -8.56 22.41
C VAL A 369 -16.47 -9.22 23.52
N LYS A 370 -17.54 -9.93 23.17
CA LYS A 370 -18.30 -10.80 24.10
C LYS A 370 -17.41 -11.95 24.60
N PRO A 371 -17.62 -12.46 25.84
CA PRO A 371 -16.99 -13.70 26.27
C PRO A 371 -17.24 -14.85 25.27
N GLY A 372 -16.19 -15.56 24.90
CA GLY A 372 -16.23 -16.59 23.85
C GLY A 372 -16.07 -16.06 22.42
N GLY A 373 -16.08 -14.73 22.22
CA GLY A 373 -15.91 -14.09 20.92
C GLY A 373 -14.47 -14.07 20.41
N VAL A 374 -14.26 -13.47 19.25
CA VAL A 374 -12.96 -13.43 18.56
C VAL A 374 -12.48 -12.00 18.35
N LEU A 375 -11.22 -11.77 18.67
CA LEU A 375 -10.47 -10.55 18.30
C LEU A 375 -9.44 -10.91 17.23
N ALA A 376 -9.50 -10.30 16.06
CA ALA A 376 -8.45 -10.38 15.05
C ALA A 376 -7.67 -9.07 15.03
N PHE A 377 -6.37 -9.14 15.29
CA PHE A 377 -5.44 -8.03 15.20
C PHE A 377 -4.64 -8.14 13.91
N ALA A 378 -4.62 -7.10 13.11
CA ALA A 378 -3.95 -7.06 11.81
C ALA A 378 -3.14 -5.77 11.64
N VAL A 379 -2.02 -5.87 10.91
CA VAL A 379 -1.21 -4.74 10.46
C VAL A 379 -0.70 -4.96 9.04
N CYS A 380 -0.70 -3.91 8.21
CA CYS A 380 -0.03 -3.94 6.91
C CYS A 380 1.47 -3.56 7.07
N SER A 381 2.16 -4.27 7.95
CA SER A 381 3.59 -4.08 8.24
C SER A 381 4.29 -5.43 8.37
N PRO A 382 5.48 -5.59 7.75
CA PRO A 382 6.31 -6.78 7.88
C PRO A 382 7.24 -6.75 9.09
N THR A 383 7.16 -5.72 9.95
CA THR A 383 8.08 -5.56 11.08
C THR A 383 7.68 -6.43 12.27
N ARG A 384 8.66 -6.85 13.04
CA ARG A 384 8.42 -7.59 14.27
C ARG A 384 7.75 -6.72 15.34
N ALA A 385 8.14 -5.45 15.42
CA ALA A 385 7.67 -4.52 16.43
C ALA A 385 6.18 -4.19 16.34
N GLU A 386 5.56 -4.29 15.14
CA GLU A 386 4.15 -3.99 14.90
C GLU A 386 3.25 -5.25 14.85
N GLY A 387 3.80 -6.41 14.55
CA GLY A 387 3.04 -7.67 14.46
C GLY A 387 3.29 -8.58 15.66
N PRO A 388 4.29 -9.49 15.60
CA PRO A 388 4.53 -10.52 16.63
C PRO A 388 4.76 -9.97 18.03
N GLU A 389 5.45 -8.84 18.18
CA GLU A 389 5.71 -8.24 19.51
C GLU A 389 4.46 -7.64 20.13
N VAL A 390 3.62 -6.97 19.31
CA VAL A 390 2.33 -6.45 19.79
C VAL A 390 1.42 -7.61 20.20
N ALA A 391 1.33 -8.66 19.39
CA ALA A 391 0.54 -9.85 19.71
C ALA A 391 0.99 -10.52 21.02
N ALA A 392 2.30 -10.70 21.22
CA ALA A 392 2.84 -11.22 22.47
C ALA A 392 2.57 -10.32 23.69
N ARG A 393 2.56 -9.00 23.48
CA ARG A 393 2.15 -8.06 24.53
C ARG A 393 0.66 -8.14 24.84
N MET A 394 -0.19 -8.30 23.84
CA MET A 394 -1.62 -8.48 24.03
C MET A 394 -1.90 -9.67 24.96
N GLU A 395 -1.26 -10.81 24.73
CA GLU A 395 -1.41 -12.01 25.59
C GLU A 395 -0.96 -11.77 27.03
N ARG A 396 0.10 -11.03 27.25
CA ARG A 396 0.62 -10.75 28.61
C ARG A 396 -0.16 -9.67 29.34
N GLU A 397 -0.64 -8.65 28.63
CA GLU A 397 -1.14 -7.41 29.22
C GLU A 397 -2.68 -7.32 29.24
N ILE A 398 -3.37 -8.20 28.47
CA ILE A 398 -4.82 -8.22 28.37
C ILE A 398 -5.32 -9.55 28.89
N ALA A 399 -5.98 -9.54 30.04
CA ALA A 399 -6.52 -10.76 30.64
C ALA A 399 -7.57 -11.41 29.73
N GLY A 400 -7.62 -12.72 29.72
CA GLY A 400 -8.61 -13.49 28.98
C GLY A 400 -8.38 -13.62 27.48
N LEU A 401 -7.23 -13.23 26.95
CA LEU A 401 -6.87 -13.50 25.55
C LEU A 401 -6.14 -14.85 25.43
N THR A 402 -6.63 -15.71 24.54
CA THR A 402 -5.97 -16.95 24.14
C THR A 402 -5.78 -16.97 22.63
N ARG A 403 -4.55 -17.15 22.16
CA ARG A 403 -4.24 -17.19 20.72
C ARG A 403 -4.90 -18.36 20.02
N LEU A 404 -5.52 -18.10 18.87
CA LEU A 404 -6.09 -19.11 17.98
C LEU A 404 -5.07 -19.47 16.90
N VAL A 405 -4.80 -20.75 16.74
CA VAL A 405 -3.85 -21.29 15.75
C VAL A 405 -4.52 -22.21 14.74
N ASP A 406 -5.84 -22.36 14.82
CA ASP A 406 -6.66 -23.13 13.90
C ASP A 406 -6.77 -22.45 12.52
N ARG A 407 -6.86 -23.24 11.48
CA ARG A 407 -7.12 -22.76 10.12
C ARG A 407 -8.51 -22.15 10.03
N VAL A 408 -8.65 -21.17 9.16
CA VAL A 408 -9.94 -20.56 8.79
C VAL A 408 -10.42 -21.15 7.47
N GLU A 409 -11.66 -21.60 7.44
CA GLU A 409 -12.25 -22.15 6.23
C GLU A 409 -12.28 -21.13 5.09
N GLY A 410 -11.97 -21.58 3.87
CA GLY A 410 -11.90 -20.70 2.70
C GLY A 410 -10.66 -19.80 2.61
N VAL A 411 -9.74 -19.83 3.60
CA VAL A 411 -8.45 -19.16 3.53
C VAL A 411 -7.34 -20.18 3.23
N PRO A 412 -6.66 -20.11 2.07
CA PRO A 412 -5.66 -21.10 1.66
C PRO A 412 -4.30 -20.92 2.34
N LEU A 413 -4.27 -20.32 3.50
CA LEU A 413 -3.09 -20.10 4.35
C LEU A 413 -3.26 -20.81 5.69
N ALA A 414 -2.17 -20.89 6.44
CA ALA A 414 -2.15 -21.31 7.84
C ALA A 414 -1.30 -20.33 8.64
N PRO A 415 -1.54 -20.18 9.95
CA PRO A 415 -0.61 -19.45 10.79
C PRO A 415 0.71 -20.20 10.88
N ASP A 416 1.80 -19.47 11.09
CA ASP A 416 3.10 -20.05 11.40
C ASP A 416 3.11 -20.64 12.84
N ASP A 417 4.21 -21.30 13.23
CA ASP A 417 4.36 -21.91 14.56
C ASP A 417 4.18 -20.92 15.72
N ASP A 418 4.41 -19.62 15.47
CA ASP A 418 4.16 -18.54 16.42
C ASP A 418 2.70 -18.04 16.42
N GLY A 419 1.81 -18.69 15.67
CA GLY A 419 0.39 -18.32 15.53
C GLY A 419 0.14 -17.04 14.74
N VAL A 420 1.14 -16.52 14.02
CA VAL A 420 1.00 -15.33 13.18
C VAL A 420 0.70 -15.76 11.75
N TRP A 421 -0.38 -15.22 11.19
CA TRP A 421 -0.67 -15.33 9.76
C TRP A 421 0.14 -14.30 9.00
N ARG A 422 1.06 -14.74 8.17
CA ARG A 422 1.89 -13.88 7.32
C ARG A 422 1.38 -13.93 5.89
N ILE A 423 0.73 -12.87 5.46
CA ILE A 423 0.18 -12.70 4.12
C ILE A 423 1.17 -11.87 3.31
N GLY A 424 1.41 -12.25 2.07
CA GLY A 424 2.33 -11.54 1.19
C GLY A 424 2.71 -12.38 -0.02
N PRO A 425 3.71 -11.97 -0.80
CA PRO A 425 4.21 -12.71 -1.96
C PRO A 425 5.04 -13.93 -1.55
N PHE A 426 4.62 -14.66 -0.52
CA PHE A 426 5.36 -15.77 0.08
C PHE A 426 4.82 -17.10 -0.40
N GLY A 427 5.66 -17.93 -1.04
CA GLY A 427 5.26 -19.27 -1.50
C GLY A 427 4.22 -19.27 -2.62
N ILE A 428 3.98 -18.15 -3.26
CA ILE A 428 3.10 -18.02 -4.41
C ILE A 428 3.97 -18.14 -5.66
N ALA A 429 3.54 -18.95 -6.65
CA ALA A 429 4.28 -19.23 -7.87
C ALA A 429 4.47 -18.00 -8.79
N SER A 430 3.93 -16.85 -8.43
CA SER A 430 4.07 -15.60 -9.18
C SER A 430 4.70 -14.52 -8.31
N ASP A 431 5.60 -13.74 -8.89
CA ASP A 431 6.21 -12.53 -8.29
C ASP A 431 5.18 -11.40 -8.00
N GLU A 432 3.89 -11.68 -8.17
CA GLU A 432 2.77 -10.72 -8.14
C GLU A 432 1.81 -10.95 -6.95
N GLY A 433 2.33 -11.31 -5.79
CA GLY A 433 1.51 -11.50 -4.59
C GLY A 433 0.93 -10.18 -4.02
N PRO A 434 0.07 -10.26 -2.98
CA PRO A 434 -0.53 -9.10 -2.31
C PRO A 434 0.50 -8.28 -1.54
N ASP A 435 0.06 -7.14 -1.00
CA ASP A 435 0.80 -6.41 0.03
C ASP A 435 1.04 -7.29 1.26
N ALA A 436 2.06 -6.97 2.07
CA ALA A 436 2.37 -7.80 3.23
C ALA A 436 1.53 -7.38 4.44
N TYR A 437 0.90 -8.39 5.07
CA TYR A 437 0.16 -8.24 6.32
C TYR A 437 0.63 -9.28 7.34
N GLN A 438 0.44 -8.96 8.60
CA GLN A 438 0.54 -9.87 9.72
C GLN A 438 -0.77 -9.84 10.49
N VAL A 439 -1.34 -11.03 10.79
CA VAL A 439 -2.61 -11.16 11.50
C VAL A 439 -2.46 -12.17 12.63
N VAL A 440 -3.04 -11.86 13.79
CA VAL A 440 -3.14 -12.79 14.92
C VAL A 440 -4.57 -12.79 15.41
N ARG A 441 -5.11 -13.97 15.68
CA ARG A 441 -6.47 -14.16 16.17
C ARG A 441 -6.44 -14.58 17.64
N PHE A 442 -7.38 -14.09 18.41
CA PHE A 442 -7.53 -14.39 19.83
C PHE A 442 -8.97 -14.74 20.16
N ARG A 443 -9.14 -15.76 21.03
CA ARG A 443 -10.37 -15.98 21.76
C ARG A 443 -10.37 -15.08 22.99
N VAL A 444 -11.51 -14.41 23.27
CA VAL A 444 -11.71 -13.63 24.48
C VAL A 444 -12.54 -14.49 25.46
N THR A 445 -12.01 -14.79 26.64
CA THR A 445 -12.64 -15.72 27.59
C THR A 445 -13.29 -15.03 28.79
N SER A 446 -13.02 -13.74 29.04
CA SER A 446 -13.53 -13.00 30.21
C SER A 446 -13.97 -11.56 29.88
#